data_06fd05537d4676e5f2503f5806966442
#
_entry.id   06fd05537d4676e5f2503f5806966442
#
_cell.length_a   1.000
_cell.length_b   1.000
_cell.length_c   1.000
_cell.angle_alpha   90.00
_cell.angle_beta   90.00
_cell.angle_gamma   90.00
#
_symmetry.space_group_name_H-M   'P 1'
#
loop_
_entity.id
_entity.type
_entity.pdbx_description
1 polymer ?
#
loop_
_entity_poly.entity_id
_entity_poly.type
_entity_poly.pdbx_seq_one_letter_code
_entity_poly.pdbx_strand_id
1 'polypeptide(L)'
;EVTSPQAFEGLRLAGRKVRRPEFTLATADHNVPTSDRDKGISDPDSKLQVETLERNAKENNITYLPMSDKRQGIVHIVGPEQGFTQPGMTIVCGDSHTSTHGAFGALAWGIGTSEVEHTLATQTLIQTKAKNMCIKITGSVIDGVTAKDIVLAIIRKIGTAGGTGFVIEYTGEAIRNLSMEGRMTVCNMSIEAGARAGLISPDKTTWDYIKGRPLAPKGKDYDEAVKYWESLATDEGAHYDEIVEIKAEEIIPQVTWGTSPEDVVSIDGIVPDPNKENNEEKKKSIERALDYMGLEPNTPVNEIKIDKVFIGSCTNGRIEDLRAVSKIAKGRKVAATVDAMIVPGSGLVKEQAEQEGLDKIFIDAGFDWRDPGCSMC
;
A
#
# COMPACT_ATOMS: atom_id res chain seq x y z
N GLU A 1 -10.93 -8.73 -7.79
CA GLU A 1 -11.74 -8.97 -9.00
C GLU A 1 -10.89 -9.09 -10.27
N VAL A 2 -9.66 -8.58 -10.29
CA VAL A 2 -8.82 -8.55 -11.50
C VAL A 2 -8.28 -9.96 -11.87
N THR A 3 -7.73 -10.69 -10.91
CA THR A 3 -7.12 -12.02 -11.15
C THR A 3 -8.05 -13.19 -10.86
N SER A 4 -9.02 -13.02 -9.98
CA SER A 4 -9.85 -14.10 -9.48
C SER A 4 -10.80 -14.73 -10.50
N PRO A 5 -11.41 -14.02 -11.46
CA PRO A 5 -12.31 -14.64 -12.43
C PRO A 5 -11.66 -15.81 -13.18
N GLN A 6 -10.46 -15.62 -13.69
CA GLN A 6 -9.72 -16.65 -14.42
C GLN A 6 -9.23 -17.77 -13.51
N ALA A 7 -8.79 -17.44 -12.27
CA ALA A 7 -8.36 -18.44 -11.29
C ALA A 7 -9.51 -19.39 -10.90
N PHE A 8 -10.72 -18.88 -10.68
CA PHE A 8 -11.90 -19.69 -10.39
C PHE A 8 -12.37 -20.49 -11.61
N GLU A 9 -12.21 -19.96 -12.81
CA GLU A 9 -12.49 -20.72 -14.04
C GLU A 9 -11.53 -21.89 -14.18
N GLY A 10 -10.23 -21.69 -13.92
CA GLY A 10 -9.24 -22.77 -13.89
C GLY A 10 -9.62 -23.87 -12.87
N LEU A 11 -10.07 -23.48 -11.65
CA LEU A 11 -10.57 -24.44 -10.66
C LEU A 11 -11.73 -25.26 -11.18
N ARG A 12 -12.73 -24.64 -11.83
CA ARG A 12 -13.89 -25.34 -12.39
C ARG A 12 -13.50 -26.31 -13.49
N LEU A 13 -12.64 -25.88 -14.44
CA LEU A 13 -12.15 -26.72 -15.53
C LEU A 13 -11.34 -27.92 -15.01
N ALA A 14 -10.57 -27.74 -13.93
CA ALA A 14 -9.82 -28.79 -13.28
C ALA A 14 -10.67 -29.69 -12.34
N GLY A 15 -11.97 -29.40 -12.16
CA GLY A 15 -12.84 -30.10 -11.22
C GLY A 15 -12.42 -29.92 -9.75
N ARG A 16 -11.75 -28.82 -9.42
CA ARG A 16 -11.25 -28.52 -8.08
C ARG A 16 -12.15 -27.50 -7.38
N LYS A 17 -12.03 -27.45 -6.04
CA LYS A 17 -12.73 -26.49 -5.19
C LYS A 17 -11.72 -25.71 -4.36
N VAL A 18 -12.15 -24.57 -3.83
CA VAL A 18 -11.39 -23.85 -2.82
C VAL A 18 -11.22 -24.70 -1.58
N ARG A 19 -9.97 -24.95 -1.20
CA ARG A 19 -9.62 -25.87 -0.10
C ARG A 19 -9.94 -25.34 1.27
N ARG A 20 -9.70 -24.03 1.49
CA ARG A 20 -9.84 -23.37 2.81
C ARG A 20 -10.52 -22.00 2.64
N PRO A 21 -11.84 -21.98 2.36
CA PRO A 21 -12.56 -20.72 2.15
C PRO A 21 -12.53 -19.80 3.38
N GLU A 22 -12.40 -20.34 4.59
CA GLU A 22 -12.28 -19.59 5.84
C GLU A 22 -10.99 -18.77 5.96
N PHE A 23 -9.96 -19.09 5.16
CA PHE A 23 -8.72 -18.31 5.04
C PHE A 23 -8.69 -17.40 3.82
N THR A 24 -9.82 -17.20 3.19
CA THR A 24 -9.94 -16.35 2.00
C THR A 24 -10.90 -15.19 2.28
N LEU A 25 -10.43 -13.97 2.04
CA LEU A 25 -11.23 -12.75 2.10
C LEU A 25 -11.25 -12.11 0.72
N ALA A 26 -12.42 -11.71 0.25
CA ALA A 26 -12.61 -11.07 -1.04
C ALA A 26 -13.29 -9.71 -0.91
N THR A 27 -12.83 -8.75 -1.69
CA THR A 27 -13.43 -7.42 -1.84
C THR A 27 -13.21 -6.94 -3.28
N ALA A 28 -14.08 -6.07 -3.77
CA ALA A 28 -13.89 -5.40 -5.05
C ALA A 28 -13.36 -3.99 -4.80
N ASP A 29 -12.24 -3.61 -5.43
CA ASP A 29 -11.54 -2.35 -5.17
C ASP A 29 -11.00 -1.62 -6.42
N HIS A 30 -10.69 -2.33 -7.52
CA HIS A 30 -10.18 -1.74 -8.76
C HIS A 30 -11.28 -1.35 -9.75
N ASN A 31 -12.26 -2.22 -9.97
CA ASN A 31 -13.33 -2.06 -10.96
C ASN A 31 -14.62 -1.47 -10.37
N VAL A 32 -14.49 -0.70 -9.32
CA VAL A 32 -15.62 -0.06 -8.64
C VAL A 32 -15.61 1.45 -8.84
N PRO A 33 -16.76 2.08 -9.12
CA PRO A 33 -16.84 3.53 -9.24
C PRO A 33 -16.59 4.19 -7.88
N THR A 34 -15.84 5.28 -7.89
CA THR A 34 -15.60 6.12 -6.71
C THR A 34 -16.43 7.40 -6.73
N SER A 35 -17.14 7.65 -7.82
CA SER A 35 -18.16 8.70 -7.96
C SER A 35 -19.46 8.09 -8.46
N ASP A 36 -20.60 8.71 -8.15
CA ASP A 36 -21.93 8.28 -8.61
C ASP A 36 -22.20 6.77 -8.38
N ARG A 37 -21.73 6.23 -7.28
CA ARG A 37 -21.78 4.77 -6.99
C ARG A 37 -23.19 4.20 -6.98
N ASP A 38 -24.18 5.02 -6.64
CA ASP A 38 -25.60 4.68 -6.67
C ASP A 38 -26.11 4.35 -8.08
N LYS A 39 -25.45 4.84 -9.13
CA LYS A 39 -25.73 4.50 -10.53
C LYS A 39 -25.19 3.14 -10.96
N GLY A 40 -24.42 2.48 -10.10
CA GLY A 40 -23.76 1.19 -10.37
C GLY A 40 -22.52 1.32 -11.26
N ILE A 41 -22.03 0.19 -11.75
CA ILE A 41 -20.84 0.12 -12.62
C ILE A 41 -21.28 0.29 -14.06
N SER A 42 -20.85 1.36 -14.72
CA SER A 42 -21.24 1.71 -16.09
C SER A 42 -20.44 0.95 -17.15
N ASP A 43 -19.16 0.65 -16.87
CA ASP A 43 -18.32 -0.13 -17.77
C ASP A 43 -18.71 -1.61 -17.73
N PRO A 44 -19.06 -2.25 -18.88
CA PRO A 44 -19.56 -3.61 -18.90
C PRO A 44 -18.53 -4.66 -18.43
N ASP A 45 -17.24 -4.45 -18.74
CA ASP A 45 -16.16 -5.39 -18.40
C ASP A 45 -15.86 -5.33 -16.90
N SER A 46 -15.77 -4.14 -16.35
CA SER A 46 -15.64 -3.92 -14.90
C SER A 46 -16.81 -4.53 -14.13
N LYS A 47 -18.04 -4.31 -14.63
CA LYS A 47 -19.26 -4.90 -14.04
C LYS A 47 -19.20 -6.41 -14.05
N LEU A 48 -18.85 -7.00 -15.19
CA LEU A 48 -18.73 -8.46 -15.34
C LEU A 48 -17.70 -9.05 -14.37
N GLN A 49 -16.55 -8.38 -14.18
CA GLN A 49 -15.51 -8.83 -13.25
C GLN A 49 -15.99 -8.81 -11.81
N VAL A 50 -16.63 -7.74 -11.37
CA VAL A 50 -17.17 -7.61 -10.01
C VAL A 50 -18.28 -8.61 -9.74
N GLU A 51 -19.25 -8.77 -10.67
CA GLU A 51 -20.33 -9.76 -10.56
C GLU A 51 -19.79 -11.20 -10.57
N THR A 52 -18.72 -11.45 -11.32
CA THR A 52 -18.07 -12.77 -11.36
C THR A 52 -17.36 -13.07 -10.05
N LEU A 53 -16.67 -12.08 -9.44
CA LEU A 53 -16.09 -12.24 -8.11
C LEU A 53 -17.16 -12.56 -7.07
N GLU A 54 -18.26 -11.81 -7.05
CA GLU A 54 -19.36 -12.04 -6.11
C GLU A 54 -19.94 -13.44 -6.24
N ARG A 55 -20.22 -13.88 -7.48
CA ARG A 55 -20.70 -15.24 -7.76
C ARG A 55 -19.72 -16.31 -7.28
N ASN A 56 -18.43 -16.16 -7.62
CA ASN A 56 -17.39 -17.11 -7.24
C ASN A 56 -17.21 -17.20 -5.72
N ALA A 57 -17.23 -16.06 -5.02
CA ALA A 57 -17.14 -16.02 -3.56
C ALA A 57 -18.32 -16.74 -2.91
N LYS A 58 -19.54 -16.50 -3.40
CA LYS A 58 -20.77 -17.14 -2.91
C LYS A 58 -20.77 -18.65 -3.15
N GLU A 59 -20.42 -19.10 -4.36
CA GLU A 59 -20.35 -20.52 -4.73
C GLU A 59 -19.33 -21.30 -3.89
N ASN A 60 -18.26 -20.64 -3.45
CA ASN A 60 -17.17 -21.26 -2.68
C ASN A 60 -17.20 -20.94 -1.18
N ASN A 61 -18.27 -20.32 -0.67
CA ASN A 61 -18.42 -19.91 0.74
C ASN A 61 -17.27 -19.01 1.25
N ILE A 62 -16.76 -18.15 0.41
CA ILE A 62 -15.71 -17.17 0.75
C ILE A 62 -16.37 -15.92 1.34
N THR A 63 -15.78 -15.37 2.39
CA THR A 63 -16.20 -14.07 2.92
C THR A 63 -15.95 -12.99 1.88
N TYR A 64 -17.01 -12.35 1.41
CA TYR A 64 -16.97 -11.28 0.41
C TYR A 64 -17.59 -10.00 0.96
N LEU A 65 -16.94 -8.89 0.68
CA LEU A 65 -17.39 -7.55 1.04
C LEU A 65 -17.84 -6.82 -0.24
N PRO A 66 -19.14 -6.83 -0.59
CA PRO A 66 -19.66 -6.17 -1.79
C PRO A 66 -19.60 -4.65 -1.68
N MET A 67 -19.76 -3.95 -2.80
CA MET A 67 -19.78 -2.48 -2.84
C MET A 67 -20.81 -1.83 -1.90
N SER A 68 -21.89 -2.55 -1.57
CA SER A 68 -22.92 -2.11 -0.63
C SER A 68 -22.56 -2.31 0.84
N ASP A 69 -21.50 -3.07 1.13
CA ASP A 69 -21.02 -3.28 2.50
C ASP A 69 -20.13 -2.10 2.93
N LYS A 70 -20.42 -1.50 4.08
CA LYS A 70 -19.61 -0.41 4.61
C LYS A 70 -18.15 -0.77 4.90
N ARG A 71 -17.82 -2.06 4.94
CA ARG A 71 -16.45 -2.57 5.11
C ARG A 71 -15.70 -2.70 3.78
N GLN A 72 -16.39 -2.51 2.64
CA GLN A 72 -15.75 -2.58 1.32
C GLN A 72 -14.67 -1.50 1.21
N GLY A 73 -13.61 -1.83 0.52
CA GLY A 73 -12.48 -0.95 0.25
C GLY A 73 -11.31 -1.69 -0.34
N ILE A 74 -10.18 -1.01 -0.38
CA ILE A 74 -8.92 -1.56 -0.90
C ILE A 74 -8.49 -2.75 -0.06
N VAL A 75 -8.19 -3.88 -0.70
CA VAL A 75 -7.90 -5.15 -0.03
C VAL A 75 -6.82 -5.05 1.04
N HIS A 76 -5.77 -4.24 0.79
CA HIS A 76 -4.65 -4.03 1.73
C HIS A 76 -4.97 -3.08 2.89
N ILE A 77 -6.14 -2.44 2.87
CA ILE A 77 -6.70 -1.67 3.99
C ILE A 77 -7.72 -2.53 4.74
N VAL A 78 -8.60 -3.19 4.00
CA VAL A 78 -9.68 -4.02 4.57
C VAL A 78 -9.14 -5.20 5.40
N GLY A 79 -8.13 -5.92 4.90
CA GLY A 79 -7.52 -7.03 5.62
C GLY A 79 -7.03 -6.65 7.02
N PRO A 80 -6.20 -5.61 7.16
CA PRO A 80 -5.81 -5.03 8.44
C PRO A 80 -6.99 -4.53 9.29
N GLU A 81 -7.91 -3.76 8.71
CA GLU A 81 -9.06 -3.20 9.43
C GLU A 81 -9.96 -4.27 10.04
N GLN A 82 -10.11 -5.41 9.37
CA GLN A 82 -10.92 -6.50 9.87
C GLN A 82 -10.15 -7.40 10.86
N GLY A 83 -8.84 -7.21 11.04
CA GLY A 83 -7.99 -8.08 11.86
C GLY A 83 -7.74 -9.44 11.19
N PHE A 84 -7.96 -9.53 9.86
CA PHE A 84 -7.63 -10.71 9.08
C PHE A 84 -6.11 -10.88 8.97
N THR A 85 -5.39 -9.77 8.84
CA THR A 85 -3.93 -9.74 8.83
C THR A 85 -3.37 -9.85 10.25
N GLN A 86 -2.55 -10.87 10.49
CA GLN A 86 -1.95 -11.12 11.82
C GLN A 86 -0.48 -11.52 11.69
N PRO A 87 0.35 -11.27 12.72
CA PRO A 87 1.76 -11.67 12.71
C PRO A 87 1.95 -13.18 12.49
N GLY A 88 3.00 -13.52 11.74
CA GLY A 88 3.37 -14.91 11.43
C GLY A 88 2.55 -15.56 10.32
N MET A 89 1.55 -14.85 9.76
CA MET A 89 0.81 -15.36 8.60
C MET A 89 1.63 -15.27 7.32
N THR A 90 1.34 -16.17 6.37
CA THR A 90 1.70 -16.00 4.96
C THR A 90 0.47 -15.55 4.21
N ILE A 91 0.57 -14.40 3.53
CA ILE A 91 -0.56 -13.78 2.82
C ILE A 91 -0.19 -13.59 1.36
N VAL A 92 -1.04 -14.07 0.45
CA VAL A 92 -0.88 -13.87 -0.99
C VAL A 92 -2.17 -13.33 -1.61
N CYS A 93 -2.01 -12.48 -2.61
CA CYS A 93 -3.13 -11.86 -3.31
C CYS A 93 -2.70 -11.55 -4.75
N GLY A 94 -3.65 -11.42 -5.66
CA GLY A 94 -3.40 -11.05 -7.05
C GLY A 94 -3.04 -9.57 -7.26
N ASP A 95 -2.48 -8.92 -6.27
CA ASP A 95 -2.06 -7.51 -6.27
C ASP A 95 -0.64 -7.38 -5.72
N SER A 96 0.20 -6.58 -6.39
CA SER A 96 1.61 -6.40 -6.03
C SER A 96 1.81 -5.78 -4.64
N HIS A 97 0.92 -4.86 -4.21
CA HIS A 97 1.01 -4.19 -2.91
C HIS A 97 0.58 -5.06 -1.73
N THR A 98 0.43 -6.37 -1.92
CA THR A 98 0.25 -7.35 -0.83
C THR A 98 1.36 -7.27 0.21
N SER A 99 2.55 -6.77 -0.17
CA SER A 99 3.65 -6.46 0.76
C SER A 99 3.24 -5.55 1.93
N THR A 100 2.16 -4.77 1.81
CA THR A 100 1.58 -3.94 2.90
C THR A 100 1.37 -4.73 4.19
N HIS A 101 0.94 -5.98 4.09
CA HIS A 101 0.66 -6.84 5.25
C HIS A 101 1.91 -7.20 6.07
N GLY A 102 3.10 -7.01 5.48
CA GLY A 102 4.38 -7.18 6.19
C GLY A 102 4.60 -6.19 7.34
N ALA A 103 3.86 -5.09 7.36
CA ALA A 103 3.83 -4.16 8.50
C ALA A 103 3.38 -4.82 9.82
N PHE A 104 2.69 -5.95 9.72
CA PHE A 104 2.21 -6.76 10.84
C PHE A 104 3.14 -7.94 11.18
N GLY A 105 4.29 -8.08 10.51
CA GLY A 105 5.12 -9.27 10.64
C GLY A 105 4.54 -10.49 9.91
N ALA A 106 3.70 -10.28 8.90
CA ALA A 106 3.23 -11.31 7.98
C ALA A 106 4.14 -11.39 6.76
N LEU A 107 4.49 -12.58 6.29
CA LEU A 107 5.20 -12.76 5.03
C LEU A 107 4.18 -12.65 3.88
N ALA A 108 4.21 -11.52 3.16
CA ALA A 108 3.14 -11.17 2.24
C ALA A 108 3.69 -10.66 0.90
N TRP A 109 3.15 -11.19 -0.22
CA TRP A 109 3.54 -10.77 -1.58
C TRP A 109 2.46 -11.01 -2.61
N GLY A 110 2.56 -10.26 -3.73
CA GLY A 110 1.70 -10.43 -4.90
C GLY A 110 2.01 -11.70 -5.68
N ILE A 111 0.97 -12.32 -6.24
CA ILE A 111 1.05 -13.52 -7.08
C ILE A 111 0.23 -13.39 -8.35
N GLY A 112 0.60 -14.11 -9.39
CA GLY A 112 -0.14 -14.16 -10.66
C GLY A 112 -1.39 -15.04 -10.61
N THR A 113 -2.23 -14.90 -11.63
CA THR A 113 -3.53 -15.59 -11.74
C THR A 113 -3.43 -17.12 -11.57
N SER A 114 -2.43 -17.76 -12.20
CA SER A 114 -2.21 -19.21 -12.09
C SER A 114 -1.82 -19.63 -10.67
N GLU A 115 -1.05 -18.78 -9.97
CA GLU A 115 -0.68 -19.01 -8.58
C GLU A 115 -1.87 -18.80 -7.64
N VAL A 116 -2.79 -17.87 -7.95
CA VAL A 116 -4.06 -17.71 -7.22
C VAL A 116 -4.88 -19.00 -7.33
N GLU A 117 -5.07 -19.55 -8.54
CA GLU A 117 -5.75 -20.83 -8.75
C GLU A 117 -5.11 -21.95 -7.92
N HIS A 118 -3.76 -22.07 -8.03
CA HIS A 118 -3.01 -23.09 -7.31
C HIS A 118 -3.17 -22.97 -5.79
N THR A 119 -3.06 -21.75 -5.26
CA THR A 119 -3.19 -21.49 -3.82
C THR A 119 -4.61 -21.78 -3.33
N LEU A 120 -5.63 -21.38 -4.06
CA LEU A 120 -7.02 -21.68 -3.71
C LEU A 120 -7.27 -23.22 -3.65
N ALA A 121 -6.68 -23.99 -4.58
CA ALA A 121 -6.81 -25.43 -4.64
C ALA A 121 -6.01 -26.17 -3.57
N THR A 122 -4.81 -25.70 -3.23
CA THR A 122 -3.81 -26.48 -2.50
C THR A 122 -3.34 -25.86 -1.18
N GLN A 123 -3.45 -24.53 -1.03
CA GLN A 123 -2.87 -23.74 0.05
C GLN A 123 -1.33 -23.77 0.08
N THR A 124 -0.73 -24.02 -1.06
CA THR A 124 0.74 -24.09 -1.22
C THR A 124 1.20 -23.33 -2.45
N LEU A 125 2.44 -22.87 -2.42
CA LEU A 125 3.16 -22.32 -3.58
C LEU A 125 4.60 -22.84 -3.57
N ILE A 126 5.15 -23.09 -4.76
CA ILE A 126 6.57 -23.37 -4.93
C ILE A 126 7.26 -22.03 -5.16
N GLN A 127 8.18 -21.68 -4.26
CA GLN A 127 8.88 -20.41 -4.30
C GLN A 127 10.39 -20.61 -4.14
N THR A 128 11.17 -19.84 -4.88
CA THR A 128 12.61 -19.74 -4.62
C THR A 128 12.81 -18.97 -3.31
N LYS A 129 13.66 -19.50 -2.43
CA LYS A 129 14.00 -18.82 -1.17
C LYS A 129 14.61 -17.45 -1.49
N ALA A 130 14.00 -16.40 -0.98
CA ALA A 130 14.53 -15.05 -1.08
C ALA A 130 15.75 -14.87 -0.17
N LYS A 131 16.63 -13.93 -0.52
CA LYS A 131 17.65 -13.40 0.39
C LYS A 131 17.01 -12.45 1.39
N ASN A 132 17.70 -12.19 2.50
CA ASN A 132 17.27 -11.27 3.53
C ASN A 132 18.08 -9.98 3.46
N MET A 133 17.38 -8.82 3.33
CA MET A 133 17.99 -7.50 3.42
C MET A 133 17.48 -6.79 4.67
N CYS A 134 18.38 -6.17 5.42
CA CYS A 134 18.03 -5.28 6.52
C CYS A 134 18.18 -3.84 6.07
N ILE A 135 17.10 -3.05 6.19
CA ILE A 135 17.18 -1.60 6.05
C ILE A 135 16.94 -0.97 7.42
N LYS A 136 18.00 -0.38 7.98
CA LYS A 136 18.01 0.16 9.33
C LYS A 136 17.97 1.68 9.27
N ILE A 137 16.90 2.27 9.81
CA ILE A 137 16.74 3.73 9.91
C ILE A 137 16.95 4.14 11.35
N THR A 138 18.13 4.73 11.61
CA THR A 138 18.54 5.17 12.96
C THR A 138 18.14 6.61 13.23
N GLY A 139 17.93 6.95 14.51
CA GLY A 139 17.58 8.29 14.93
C GLY A 139 16.11 8.65 14.74
N SER A 140 15.80 9.92 14.65
CA SER A 140 14.44 10.45 14.55
C SER A 140 14.28 11.33 13.32
N VAL A 141 13.15 11.20 12.64
CA VAL A 141 12.81 12.08 11.51
C VAL A 141 12.57 13.51 11.95
N ILE A 142 12.87 14.46 11.08
CA ILE A 142 12.57 15.87 11.29
C ILE A 142 11.08 16.17 11.05
N ASP A 143 10.60 17.28 11.57
CA ASP A 143 9.21 17.72 11.35
C ASP A 143 8.88 17.85 9.86
N GLY A 144 7.70 17.36 9.47
CA GLY A 144 7.23 17.37 8.10
C GLY A 144 7.59 16.12 7.28
N VAL A 145 8.48 15.27 7.77
CA VAL A 145 8.81 13.98 7.15
C VAL A 145 7.78 12.93 7.54
N THR A 146 7.28 12.22 6.54
CA THR A 146 6.31 11.15 6.68
C THR A 146 6.92 9.78 6.38
N ALA A 147 6.18 8.70 6.61
CA ALA A 147 6.59 7.36 6.23
C ALA A 147 6.85 7.21 4.72
N LYS A 148 6.14 8.00 3.89
CA LYS A 148 6.36 8.01 2.44
C LYS A 148 7.72 8.62 2.07
N ASP A 149 8.14 9.66 2.75
CA ASP A 149 9.49 10.24 2.55
C ASP A 149 10.58 9.25 2.94
N ILE A 150 10.36 8.48 4.01
CA ILE A 150 11.29 7.43 4.44
C ILE A 150 11.46 6.38 3.33
N VAL A 151 10.37 5.83 2.80
CA VAL A 151 10.47 4.79 1.78
C VAL A 151 10.97 5.33 0.44
N LEU A 152 10.64 6.56 0.07
CA LEU A 152 11.22 7.21 -1.11
C LEU A 152 12.73 7.43 -0.97
N ALA A 153 13.21 7.81 0.22
CA ALA A 153 14.65 7.92 0.49
C ALA A 153 15.35 6.55 0.39
N ILE A 154 14.70 5.48 0.83
CA ILE A 154 15.18 4.11 0.65
C ILE A 154 15.29 3.78 -0.83
N ILE A 155 14.22 3.96 -1.61
CA ILE A 155 14.18 3.65 -3.04
C ILE A 155 15.24 4.46 -3.80
N ARG A 156 15.38 5.75 -3.48
CA ARG A 156 16.45 6.59 -4.03
C ARG A 156 17.84 6.03 -3.76
N LYS A 157 18.06 5.45 -2.56
CA LYS A 157 19.36 4.94 -2.14
C LYS A 157 19.71 3.61 -2.79
N ILE A 158 18.77 2.68 -2.88
CA ILE A 158 19.02 1.33 -3.39
C ILE A 158 18.59 1.14 -4.86
N GLY A 159 17.80 2.06 -5.41
CA GLY A 159 17.20 1.97 -6.75
C GLY A 159 15.96 1.07 -6.79
N THR A 160 15.21 1.14 -7.90
CA THR A 160 13.99 0.33 -8.12
C THR A 160 14.26 -1.16 -8.32
N ALA A 161 15.51 -1.56 -8.53
CA ALA A 161 15.92 -2.95 -8.64
C ALA A 161 16.76 -3.45 -7.44
N GLY A 162 17.06 -2.57 -6.48
CA GLY A 162 17.95 -2.89 -5.34
C GLY A 162 17.43 -4.00 -4.45
N GLY A 163 16.10 -4.12 -4.29
CA GLY A 163 15.45 -5.18 -3.53
C GLY A 163 15.19 -6.47 -4.29
N THR A 164 15.61 -6.57 -5.57
CA THR A 164 15.31 -7.75 -6.39
C THR A 164 15.88 -9.03 -5.81
N GLY A 165 15.00 -10.00 -5.56
CA GLY A 165 15.36 -11.28 -4.95
C GLY A 165 15.46 -11.26 -3.42
N PHE A 166 15.13 -10.14 -2.79
CA PHE A 166 15.13 -9.99 -1.34
C PHE A 166 13.72 -9.92 -0.75
N VAL A 167 13.64 -10.35 0.51
CA VAL A 167 12.66 -9.88 1.48
C VAL A 167 13.37 -8.82 2.32
N ILE A 168 12.80 -7.63 2.43
CA ILE A 168 13.38 -6.51 3.18
C ILE A 168 12.78 -6.48 4.58
N GLU A 169 13.62 -6.51 5.62
CA GLU A 169 13.21 -6.16 6.97
C GLU A 169 13.59 -4.71 7.27
N TYR A 170 12.60 -3.90 7.61
CA TYR A 170 12.79 -2.51 8.04
C TYR A 170 12.93 -2.44 9.55
N THR A 171 14.01 -1.84 10.02
CA THR A 171 14.39 -1.78 11.44
C THR A 171 14.86 -0.37 11.83
N GLY A 172 15.23 -0.21 13.08
CA GLY A 172 15.73 1.04 13.62
C GLY A 172 14.68 1.86 14.37
N GLU A 173 15.12 2.92 15.01
CA GLU A 173 14.27 3.72 15.90
C GLU A 173 13.17 4.45 15.13
N ALA A 174 13.51 5.02 13.98
CA ALA A 174 12.55 5.72 13.14
C ALA A 174 11.40 4.79 12.69
N ILE A 175 11.70 3.53 12.35
CA ILE A 175 10.68 2.55 11.94
C ILE A 175 9.82 2.11 13.13
N ARG A 176 10.43 1.85 14.30
CA ARG A 176 9.68 1.45 15.51
C ARG A 176 8.72 2.53 15.98
N ASN A 177 9.08 3.80 15.79
CA ASN A 177 8.27 4.96 16.19
C ASN A 177 7.13 5.28 15.21
N LEU A 178 7.06 4.63 14.05
CA LEU A 178 5.93 4.78 13.13
C LEU A 178 4.64 4.21 13.72
N SER A 179 3.52 4.87 13.41
CA SER A 179 2.19 4.29 13.54
C SER A 179 2.05 3.04 12.66
N MET A 180 1.00 2.24 12.87
CA MET A 180 0.73 1.10 11.96
C MET A 180 0.47 1.58 10.54
N GLU A 181 -0.20 2.70 10.35
CA GLU A 181 -0.44 3.34 9.06
C GLU A 181 0.89 3.68 8.37
N GLY A 182 1.83 4.28 9.09
CA GLY A 182 3.16 4.57 8.58
C GLY A 182 3.96 3.30 8.22
N ARG A 183 3.89 2.27 9.07
CA ARG A 183 4.52 0.96 8.79
C ARG A 183 3.92 0.29 7.55
N MET A 184 2.60 0.38 7.37
CA MET A 184 1.93 -0.11 6.17
C MET A 184 2.39 0.64 4.92
N THR A 185 2.59 1.96 4.98
CA THR A 185 3.13 2.75 3.86
C THR A 185 4.55 2.29 3.49
N VAL A 186 5.43 2.06 4.45
CA VAL A 186 6.80 1.58 4.18
C VAL A 186 6.79 0.20 3.54
N CYS A 187 6.05 -0.76 4.11
CA CYS A 187 5.96 -2.11 3.57
C CYS A 187 5.23 -2.16 2.21
N ASN A 188 4.21 -1.31 2.02
CA ASN A 188 3.48 -1.18 0.75
C ASN A 188 4.44 -0.90 -0.40
N MET A 189 5.30 0.09 -0.25
CA MET A 189 6.22 0.53 -1.29
C MET A 189 7.53 -0.29 -1.38
N SER A 190 7.61 -1.46 -0.75
CA SER A 190 8.74 -2.38 -0.93
C SER A 190 8.82 -2.91 -2.36
N ILE A 191 7.67 -3.03 -3.03
CA ILE A 191 7.59 -3.51 -4.41
C ILE A 191 8.23 -2.53 -5.39
N GLU A 192 8.15 -1.23 -5.14
CA GLU A 192 8.79 -0.19 -5.95
C GLU A 192 10.32 -0.23 -5.85
N ALA A 193 10.86 -0.81 -4.78
CA ALA A 193 12.28 -1.13 -4.66
C ALA A 193 12.66 -2.46 -5.32
N GLY A 194 11.70 -3.15 -5.97
CA GLY A 194 11.89 -4.46 -6.59
C GLY A 194 11.91 -5.63 -5.60
N ALA A 195 11.62 -5.39 -4.32
CA ALA A 195 11.62 -6.44 -3.31
C ALA A 195 10.43 -7.38 -3.46
N ARG A 196 10.61 -8.63 -3.03
CA ARG A 196 9.52 -9.59 -3.00
C ARG A 196 8.49 -9.27 -1.93
N ALA A 197 8.95 -8.85 -0.76
CA ALA A 197 8.13 -8.45 0.38
C ALA A 197 8.90 -7.47 1.26
N GLY A 198 8.17 -6.67 2.03
CA GLY A 198 8.70 -5.89 3.13
C GLY A 198 8.17 -6.43 4.45
N LEU A 199 8.95 -6.37 5.50
CA LEU A 199 8.62 -6.87 6.83
C LEU A 199 9.02 -5.87 7.90
N ILE A 200 8.21 -5.75 8.94
CA ILE A 200 8.56 -5.09 10.20
C ILE A 200 8.27 -6.08 11.31
N SER A 201 9.25 -6.32 12.19
CA SER A 201 9.05 -7.17 13.36
C SER A 201 7.86 -6.68 14.18
N PRO A 202 6.89 -7.55 14.50
CA PRO A 202 5.69 -7.15 15.24
C PRO A 202 6.06 -6.76 16.67
N ASP A 203 5.39 -5.75 17.21
CA ASP A 203 5.59 -5.20 18.53
C ASP A 203 4.26 -4.74 19.16
N LYS A 204 4.33 -4.04 20.28
CA LYS A 204 3.15 -3.55 20.99
C LYS A 204 2.22 -2.71 20.09
N THR A 205 2.78 -1.90 19.19
CA THR A 205 1.99 -1.10 18.22
C THR A 205 1.17 -2.02 17.32
N THR A 206 1.73 -3.16 16.91
CA THR A 206 1.07 -4.13 16.04
C THR A 206 -0.14 -4.79 16.74
N TRP A 207 0.05 -5.36 17.92
CA TRP A 207 -1.07 -6.04 18.59
C TRP A 207 -2.08 -5.08 19.19
N ASP A 208 -1.71 -3.87 19.60
CA ASP A 208 -2.67 -2.84 19.98
C ASP A 208 -3.60 -2.47 18.80
N TYR A 209 -3.05 -2.40 17.58
CA TYR A 209 -3.85 -2.16 16.37
C TYR A 209 -4.82 -3.31 16.06
N ILE A 210 -4.39 -4.56 16.25
CA ILE A 210 -5.20 -5.76 15.95
C ILE A 210 -6.30 -5.96 17.02
N LYS A 211 -6.06 -5.54 18.26
CA LYS A 211 -6.95 -5.78 19.39
C LYS A 211 -8.38 -5.31 19.14
N GLY A 212 -9.32 -6.22 19.35
CA GLY A 212 -10.76 -5.91 19.24
C GLY A 212 -11.31 -5.85 17.82
N ARG A 213 -10.49 -6.06 16.79
CA ARG A 213 -10.98 -6.12 15.41
C ARG A 213 -11.83 -7.37 15.17
N PRO A 214 -12.77 -7.33 14.19
CA PRO A 214 -13.79 -8.38 14.02
C PRO A 214 -13.24 -9.80 13.90
N LEU A 215 -12.17 -10.01 13.13
CA LEU A 215 -11.55 -11.32 12.85
C LEU A 215 -10.29 -11.58 13.70
N ALA A 216 -9.94 -10.68 14.60
CA ALA A 216 -8.83 -10.88 15.53
C ALA A 216 -9.21 -11.90 16.61
N PRO A 217 -8.24 -12.62 17.19
CA PRO A 217 -8.45 -13.45 18.37
C PRO A 217 -9.06 -12.64 19.52
N LYS A 218 -9.82 -13.30 20.40
CA LYS A 218 -10.56 -12.64 21.49
C LYS A 218 -10.27 -13.28 22.82
N GLY A 219 -10.31 -12.49 23.90
CA GLY A 219 -10.13 -12.99 25.27
C GLY A 219 -8.82 -13.74 25.44
N LYS A 220 -8.87 -14.97 25.96
CA LYS A 220 -7.68 -15.80 26.21
C LYS A 220 -6.91 -16.15 24.95
N ASP A 221 -7.62 -16.37 23.83
CA ASP A 221 -6.97 -16.66 22.54
C ASP A 221 -6.14 -15.47 22.04
N TYR A 222 -6.57 -14.23 22.35
CA TYR A 222 -5.79 -13.04 22.07
C TYR A 222 -4.51 -12.99 22.91
N ASP A 223 -4.62 -13.29 24.21
CA ASP A 223 -3.45 -13.29 25.11
C ASP A 223 -2.42 -14.36 24.71
N GLU A 224 -2.88 -15.53 24.25
CA GLU A 224 -2.02 -16.58 23.70
C GLU A 224 -1.41 -16.18 22.37
N ALA A 225 -2.18 -15.54 21.49
CA ALA A 225 -1.70 -15.04 20.22
C ALA A 225 -0.60 -13.98 20.41
N VAL A 226 -0.76 -13.04 21.35
CA VAL A 226 0.28 -12.03 21.67
C VAL A 226 1.57 -12.70 22.11
N LYS A 227 1.54 -13.71 22.97
CA LYS A 227 2.77 -14.46 23.36
C LYS A 227 3.46 -15.11 22.18
N TYR A 228 2.68 -15.67 21.25
CA TYR A 228 3.23 -16.21 20.00
C TYR A 228 3.82 -15.11 19.13
N TRP A 229 3.11 -13.98 18.96
CA TRP A 229 3.58 -12.87 18.15
C TRP A 229 4.86 -12.22 18.69
N GLU A 230 5.01 -12.13 20.01
CA GLU A 230 6.25 -11.69 20.66
C GLU A 230 7.44 -12.57 20.28
N SER A 231 7.23 -13.88 20.11
CA SER A 231 8.27 -14.83 19.72
C SER A 231 8.70 -14.71 18.24
N LEU A 232 7.98 -13.91 17.43
CA LEU A 232 8.30 -13.69 16.02
C LEU A 232 9.24 -12.49 15.78
N ALA A 233 9.62 -11.79 16.85
CA ALA A 233 10.61 -10.73 16.75
C ALA A 233 11.95 -11.32 16.26
N THR A 234 12.64 -10.54 15.43
CA THR A 234 13.96 -10.96 14.92
C THR A 234 14.96 -11.09 16.05
N ASP A 235 15.68 -12.20 16.09
CA ASP A 235 16.70 -12.51 17.09
C ASP A 235 17.87 -11.52 17.02
N GLU A 236 18.47 -11.25 18.19
CA GLU A 236 19.72 -10.49 18.23
C GLU A 236 20.84 -11.24 17.49
N GLY A 237 21.52 -10.55 16.58
CA GLY A 237 22.58 -11.15 15.75
C GLY A 237 22.05 -11.95 14.56
N ALA A 238 20.78 -11.82 14.20
CA ALA A 238 20.25 -12.43 12.97
C ALA A 238 21.09 -12.07 11.74
N HIS A 239 21.29 -13.04 10.87
CA HIS A 239 22.10 -12.88 9.66
C HIS A 239 21.26 -12.29 8.52
N TYR A 240 21.79 -11.24 7.88
CA TYR A 240 21.29 -10.67 6.64
C TYR A 240 22.32 -10.82 5.52
N ASP A 241 21.82 -11.04 4.30
CA ASP A 241 22.67 -11.07 3.11
C ASP A 241 23.16 -9.68 2.72
N GLU A 242 22.37 -8.64 3.07
CA GLU A 242 22.69 -7.23 2.85
C GLU A 242 22.14 -6.34 3.97
N ILE A 243 22.89 -5.31 4.34
CA ILE A 243 22.48 -4.33 5.34
C ILE A 243 22.67 -2.93 4.77
N VAL A 244 21.60 -2.14 4.79
CA VAL A 244 21.59 -0.73 4.38
C VAL A 244 21.23 0.13 5.58
N GLU A 245 22.09 1.10 5.93
CA GLU A 245 21.84 2.03 7.02
C GLU A 245 21.55 3.43 6.49
N ILE A 246 20.55 4.09 7.08
CA ILE A 246 20.15 5.47 6.77
C ILE A 246 19.94 6.18 8.11
N LYS A 247 20.39 7.44 8.21
CA LYS A 247 20.09 8.28 9.33
C LYS A 247 18.80 9.04 9.07
N ALA A 248 17.86 8.97 9.99
CA ALA A 248 16.55 9.60 9.84
C ALA A 248 16.64 11.12 9.70
N GLU A 249 17.61 11.73 10.34
CA GLU A 249 17.86 13.19 10.29
C GLU A 249 18.30 13.68 8.90
N GLU A 250 18.79 12.78 8.05
CA GLU A 250 19.19 13.10 6.66
C GLU A 250 18.00 13.02 5.69
N ILE A 251 16.85 12.49 6.14
CA ILE A 251 15.64 12.40 5.33
C ILE A 251 14.86 13.70 5.44
N ILE A 252 14.60 14.32 4.30
CA ILE A 252 13.82 15.53 4.16
C ILE A 252 12.57 15.25 3.33
N PRO A 253 11.52 16.09 3.37
CA PRO A 253 10.35 15.91 2.51
C PRO A 253 10.74 15.82 1.03
N GLN A 254 10.18 14.87 0.32
CA GLN A 254 10.58 14.47 -1.03
C GLN A 254 9.42 14.46 -2.01
N VAL A 255 9.76 14.61 -3.30
CA VAL A 255 8.84 14.45 -4.43
C VAL A 255 9.50 13.58 -5.49
N THR A 256 8.69 12.78 -6.18
CA THR A 256 9.06 12.15 -7.45
C THR A 256 8.70 13.10 -8.59
N TRP A 257 9.71 13.49 -9.37
CA TRP A 257 9.54 14.43 -10.49
C TRP A 257 9.37 13.73 -11.85
N GLY A 258 9.75 12.46 -11.93
CA GLY A 258 9.84 11.73 -13.18
C GLY A 258 8.84 10.57 -13.28
N THR A 259 9.23 9.55 -14.05
CA THR A 259 8.39 8.38 -14.39
C THR A 259 8.72 7.14 -13.55
N SER A 260 9.69 7.24 -12.66
CA SER A 260 10.12 6.14 -11.76
C SER A 260 10.08 6.57 -10.30
N PRO A 261 9.74 5.68 -9.35
CA PRO A 261 9.82 5.99 -7.91
C PRO A 261 11.23 6.33 -7.41
N GLU A 262 12.28 6.07 -8.18
CA GLU A 262 13.65 6.48 -7.86
C GLU A 262 13.99 7.91 -8.33
N ASP A 263 13.14 8.51 -9.19
CA ASP A 263 13.29 9.89 -9.66
C ASP A 263 12.91 10.89 -8.56
N VAL A 264 13.58 10.79 -7.42
CA VAL A 264 13.27 11.53 -6.19
C VAL A 264 14.20 12.72 -6.02
N VAL A 265 13.63 13.85 -5.67
CA VAL A 265 14.35 15.05 -5.24
C VAL A 265 13.72 15.62 -3.96
N SER A 266 14.46 16.47 -3.25
CA SER A 266 13.89 17.26 -2.16
C SER A 266 12.77 18.17 -2.66
N ILE A 267 11.81 18.48 -1.79
CA ILE A 267 10.77 19.49 -2.08
C ILE A 267 11.37 20.88 -2.40
N ASP A 268 12.57 21.18 -1.92
CA ASP A 268 13.34 22.38 -2.21
C ASP A 268 14.30 22.20 -3.40
N GLY A 269 14.28 21.03 -4.03
CA GLY A 269 15.21 20.67 -5.08
C GLY A 269 14.82 21.21 -6.45
N ILE A 270 15.60 20.78 -7.42
CA ILE A 270 15.41 21.11 -8.83
C ILE A 270 15.31 19.82 -9.66
N VAL A 271 14.57 19.90 -10.75
CA VAL A 271 14.52 18.84 -11.75
C VAL A 271 15.92 18.60 -12.33
N PRO A 272 16.42 17.35 -12.37
CA PRO A 272 17.79 17.08 -12.82
C PRO A 272 18.07 17.50 -14.25
N ASP A 273 19.33 17.92 -14.49
CA ASP A 273 19.83 18.23 -15.81
C ASP A 273 20.58 17.02 -16.37
N PRO A 274 20.10 16.39 -17.47
CA PRO A 274 20.74 15.23 -18.06
C PRO A 274 22.18 15.48 -18.52
N ASN A 275 22.54 16.74 -18.81
CA ASN A 275 23.90 17.09 -19.20
C ASN A 275 24.91 17.05 -18.04
N LYS A 276 24.43 16.98 -16.81
CA LYS A 276 25.25 16.82 -15.59
C LYS A 276 25.41 15.36 -15.18
N GLU A 277 24.70 14.43 -15.84
CA GLU A 277 24.80 13.00 -15.57
C GLU A 277 25.91 12.37 -16.41
N ASN A 278 26.80 11.62 -15.76
CA ASN A 278 27.94 10.97 -16.40
C ASN A 278 27.61 9.57 -16.95
N ASN A 279 26.58 8.93 -16.42
CA ASN A 279 26.13 7.63 -16.89
C ASN A 279 25.17 7.81 -18.08
N GLU A 280 25.54 7.32 -19.26
CA GLU A 280 24.78 7.48 -20.49
C GLU A 280 23.40 6.84 -20.45
N GLU A 281 23.21 5.71 -19.73
CA GLU A 281 21.91 5.05 -19.58
C GLU A 281 20.98 5.90 -18.69
N LYS A 282 21.53 6.39 -17.59
CA LYS A 282 20.80 7.27 -16.66
C LYS A 282 20.47 8.60 -17.28
N LYS A 283 21.40 9.18 -18.07
CA LYS A 283 21.16 10.39 -18.85
C LYS A 283 19.97 10.21 -19.78
N LYS A 284 19.93 9.13 -20.58
CA LYS A 284 18.81 8.82 -21.47
C LYS A 284 17.51 8.57 -20.72
N SER A 285 17.57 8.01 -19.50
CA SER A 285 16.40 7.82 -18.65
C SER A 285 15.82 9.16 -18.20
N ILE A 286 16.68 10.08 -17.75
CA ILE A 286 16.29 11.45 -17.37
C ILE A 286 15.68 12.18 -18.58
N GLU A 287 16.33 12.13 -19.77
CA GLU A 287 15.82 12.76 -20.99
C GLU A 287 14.40 12.28 -21.33
N ARG A 288 14.16 10.96 -21.29
CA ARG A 288 12.84 10.37 -21.55
C ARG A 288 11.81 10.78 -20.50
N ALA A 289 12.20 10.81 -19.23
CA ALA A 289 11.31 11.23 -18.15
C ALA A 289 10.91 12.71 -18.28
N LEU A 290 11.86 13.59 -18.62
CA LEU A 290 11.61 15.00 -18.86
C LEU A 290 10.64 15.21 -20.04
N ASP A 291 10.87 14.52 -21.16
CA ASP A 291 10.00 14.58 -22.34
C ASP A 291 8.57 14.12 -22.00
N TYR A 292 8.44 12.97 -21.34
CA TYR A 292 7.14 12.42 -20.93
C TYR A 292 6.37 13.32 -19.96
N MET A 293 7.08 13.89 -18.96
CA MET A 293 6.49 14.76 -17.93
C MET A 293 6.28 16.20 -18.42
N GLY A 294 6.86 16.56 -19.56
CA GLY A 294 6.83 17.93 -20.09
C GLY A 294 7.57 18.92 -19.18
N LEU A 295 8.67 18.50 -18.55
CA LEU A 295 9.45 19.30 -17.64
C LEU A 295 10.76 19.78 -18.25
N GLU A 296 11.16 21.00 -17.90
CA GLU A 296 12.45 21.54 -18.29
C GLU A 296 13.52 21.23 -17.20
N PRO A 297 14.77 20.88 -17.60
CA PRO A 297 15.87 20.71 -16.67
C PRO A 297 16.11 21.95 -15.81
N ASN A 298 16.58 21.74 -14.59
CA ASN A 298 16.88 22.80 -13.61
C ASN A 298 15.64 23.61 -13.14
N THR A 299 14.41 23.17 -13.44
CA THR A 299 13.19 23.79 -12.92
C THR A 299 13.10 23.53 -11.40
N PRO A 300 12.93 24.54 -10.53
CA PRO A 300 12.63 24.35 -9.13
C PRO A 300 11.31 23.57 -8.96
N VAL A 301 11.32 22.55 -8.10
CA VAL A 301 10.15 21.66 -7.94
C VAL A 301 8.91 22.42 -7.48
N ASN A 302 9.08 23.44 -6.62
CA ASN A 302 7.99 24.26 -6.13
C ASN A 302 7.41 25.24 -7.16
N GLU A 303 8.02 25.36 -8.35
CA GLU A 303 7.51 26.17 -9.48
C GLU A 303 6.76 25.34 -10.50
N ILE A 304 6.78 23.99 -10.37
CA ILE A 304 6.05 23.10 -11.27
C ILE A 304 4.54 23.31 -11.08
N LYS A 305 3.85 23.61 -12.19
CA LYS A 305 2.38 23.73 -12.19
C LYS A 305 1.74 22.36 -12.10
N ILE A 306 0.73 22.25 -11.25
CA ILE A 306 -0.08 21.04 -11.07
C ILE A 306 -1.48 21.26 -11.65
N ASP A 307 -2.02 20.23 -12.33
CA ASP A 307 -3.37 20.20 -12.90
C ASP A 307 -4.30 19.32 -12.08
N LYS A 308 -3.76 18.29 -11.43
CA LYS A 308 -4.52 17.33 -10.61
C LYS A 308 -3.87 17.02 -9.28
N VAL A 309 -4.74 16.83 -8.26
CA VAL A 309 -4.35 16.29 -6.95
C VAL A 309 -5.22 15.07 -6.67
N PHE A 310 -4.58 13.93 -6.45
CA PHE A 310 -5.22 12.71 -5.98
C PHE A 310 -4.67 12.33 -4.60
N ILE A 311 -5.57 12.14 -3.64
CA ILE A 311 -5.24 11.68 -2.31
C ILE A 311 -6.03 10.41 -2.04
N GLY A 312 -5.33 9.31 -1.81
CA GLY A 312 -5.95 8.00 -1.68
C GLY A 312 -4.96 6.86 -1.84
N SER A 313 -5.40 5.77 -2.42
CA SER A 313 -4.71 4.51 -2.68
C SER A 313 -4.44 3.64 -1.43
N CYS A 314 -3.92 2.43 -1.65
CA CYS A 314 -3.50 1.55 -0.55
C CYS A 314 -2.32 2.11 0.25
N THR A 315 -1.55 3.02 -0.34
CA THR A 315 -0.38 3.64 0.30
C THR A 315 -0.79 4.67 1.35
N ASN A 316 -1.70 5.60 1.00
CA ASN A 316 -2.04 6.76 1.84
C ASN A 316 -3.55 7.12 1.80
N GLY A 317 -4.44 6.13 1.86
CA GLY A 317 -5.89 6.33 1.92
C GLY A 317 -6.51 6.01 3.28
N ARG A 318 -5.72 6.01 4.38
CA ARG A 318 -6.17 5.69 5.74
C ARG A 318 -6.57 6.94 6.51
N ILE A 319 -7.23 6.76 7.64
CA ILE A 319 -7.75 7.90 8.43
C ILE A 319 -6.64 8.85 8.89
N GLU A 320 -5.44 8.34 9.21
CA GLU A 320 -4.29 9.16 9.61
C GLU A 320 -3.85 10.08 8.47
N ASP A 321 -3.82 9.58 7.24
CA ASP A 321 -3.49 10.35 6.04
C ASP A 321 -4.51 11.48 5.83
N LEU A 322 -5.80 11.17 5.93
CA LEU A 322 -6.88 12.16 5.79
C LEU A 322 -6.80 13.25 6.87
N ARG A 323 -6.50 12.87 8.11
CA ARG A 323 -6.28 13.85 9.20
C ARG A 323 -5.08 14.75 8.92
N ALA A 324 -4.00 14.21 8.34
CA ALA A 324 -2.84 15.02 7.96
C ALA A 324 -3.18 16.03 6.86
N VAL A 325 -3.88 15.59 5.81
CA VAL A 325 -4.35 16.46 4.73
C VAL A 325 -5.31 17.53 5.23
N SER A 326 -6.23 17.20 6.15
CA SER A 326 -7.21 18.14 6.68
C SER A 326 -6.57 19.33 7.40
N LYS A 327 -5.44 19.13 8.07
CA LYS A 327 -4.67 20.20 8.72
C LYS A 327 -4.16 21.24 7.71
N ILE A 328 -3.84 20.79 6.49
CA ILE A 328 -3.38 21.65 5.40
C ILE A 328 -4.56 22.31 4.69
N ALA A 329 -5.61 21.54 4.41
CA ALA A 329 -6.77 22.01 3.63
C ALA A 329 -7.67 23.01 4.40
N LYS A 330 -7.73 22.90 5.72
CA LYS A 330 -8.63 23.70 6.56
C LYS A 330 -8.40 25.20 6.37
N GLY A 331 -9.47 25.90 5.95
CA GLY A 331 -9.46 27.35 5.71
C GLY A 331 -8.73 27.78 4.44
N ARG A 332 -8.35 26.82 3.57
CA ARG A 332 -7.74 27.09 2.27
C ARG A 332 -8.68 26.65 1.14
N LYS A 333 -8.32 27.01 -0.08
CA LYS A 333 -9.04 26.61 -1.31
C LYS A 333 -8.08 25.97 -2.29
N VAL A 334 -8.54 24.92 -2.95
CA VAL A 334 -7.90 24.38 -4.15
C VAL A 334 -7.86 25.47 -5.22
N ALA A 335 -6.76 25.61 -5.94
CA ALA A 335 -6.65 26.59 -7.02
C ALA A 335 -7.65 26.27 -8.13
N ALA A 336 -8.25 27.29 -8.74
CA ALA A 336 -9.28 27.12 -9.76
C ALA A 336 -8.81 26.35 -11.03
N THR A 337 -7.50 26.22 -11.20
CA THR A 337 -6.86 25.48 -12.29
C THR A 337 -6.55 24.03 -11.93
N VAL A 338 -6.84 23.59 -10.71
CA VAL A 338 -6.48 22.25 -10.19
C VAL A 338 -7.75 21.46 -9.93
N ASP A 339 -7.80 20.26 -10.47
CA ASP A 339 -8.82 19.25 -10.19
C ASP A 339 -8.33 18.35 -9.03
N ALA A 340 -8.98 18.46 -7.88
CA ALA A 340 -8.53 17.80 -6.66
C ALA A 340 -9.56 16.82 -6.11
N MET A 341 -9.13 15.59 -5.81
CA MET A 341 -9.99 14.54 -5.29
C MET A 341 -9.39 13.79 -4.12
N ILE A 342 -10.25 13.31 -3.23
CA ILE A 342 -9.89 12.45 -2.10
C ILE A 342 -10.73 11.19 -2.15
N VAL A 343 -10.06 10.04 -2.13
CA VAL A 343 -10.67 8.72 -2.16
C VAL A 343 -10.29 7.97 -0.88
N PRO A 344 -11.19 7.81 0.09
CA PRO A 344 -10.94 7.00 1.28
C PRO A 344 -10.62 5.55 0.91
N GLY A 345 -9.72 4.90 1.66
CA GLY A 345 -9.28 3.55 1.34
C GLY A 345 -10.32 2.47 1.65
N SER A 346 -11.27 2.75 2.53
CA SER A 346 -12.39 1.85 2.85
C SER A 346 -13.64 2.64 3.27
N GLY A 347 -14.79 1.98 3.27
CA GLY A 347 -16.02 2.58 3.77
C GLY A 347 -15.96 2.88 5.27
N LEU A 348 -15.19 2.13 6.04
CA LEU A 348 -14.96 2.42 7.47
C LEU A 348 -14.10 3.68 7.65
N VAL A 349 -13.07 3.86 6.83
CA VAL A 349 -12.28 5.11 6.81
C VAL A 349 -13.17 6.29 6.43
N LYS A 350 -14.04 6.13 5.40
CA LYS A 350 -14.99 7.16 4.98
C LYS A 350 -15.94 7.52 6.12
N GLU A 351 -16.59 6.54 6.73
CA GLU A 351 -17.52 6.73 7.86
C GLU A 351 -16.81 7.48 9.01
N GLN A 352 -15.61 7.08 9.36
CA GLN A 352 -14.84 7.73 10.42
C GLN A 352 -14.47 9.17 10.05
N ALA A 353 -14.02 9.43 8.82
CA ALA A 353 -13.69 10.77 8.35
C ALA A 353 -14.90 11.70 8.39
N GLU A 354 -16.08 11.22 8.01
CA GLU A 354 -17.34 11.95 8.07
C GLU A 354 -17.80 12.23 9.51
N GLN A 355 -17.62 11.25 10.42
CA GLN A 355 -17.88 11.44 11.86
C GLN A 355 -16.97 12.50 12.48
N GLU A 356 -15.74 12.59 12.03
CA GLU A 356 -14.76 13.61 12.45
C GLU A 356 -14.96 14.95 11.73
N GLY A 357 -15.84 15.04 10.73
CA GLY A 357 -16.12 16.23 9.95
C GLY A 357 -14.99 16.60 8.96
N LEU A 358 -14.11 15.63 8.60
CA LEU A 358 -13.03 15.86 7.65
C LEU A 358 -13.56 16.08 6.23
N ASP A 359 -14.61 15.37 5.85
CA ASP A 359 -15.33 15.52 4.60
C ASP A 359 -15.73 16.97 4.33
N LYS A 360 -16.29 17.65 5.34
CA LYS A 360 -16.70 19.07 5.25
C LYS A 360 -15.51 19.98 4.99
N ILE A 361 -14.37 19.72 5.68
CA ILE A 361 -13.13 20.48 5.46
C ILE A 361 -12.67 20.34 4.00
N PHE A 362 -12.73 19.14 3.44
CA PHE A 362 -12.29 18.87 2.07
C PHE A 362 -13.24 19.47 1.04
N ILE A 363 -14.54 19.27 1.20
CA ILE A 363 -15.57 19.86 0.32
C ILE A 363 -15.48 21.39 0.37
N ASP A 364 -15.37 21.99 1.55
CA ASP A 364 -15.22 23.42 1.71
C ASP A 364 -13.91 23.93 1.06
N ALA A 365 -12.85 23.14 1.05
CA ALA A 365 -11.60 23.47 0.37
C ALA A 365 -11.71 23.31 -1.17
N GLY A 366 -12.71 22.61 -1.69
CA GLY A 366 -12.92 22.39 -3.11
C GLY A 366 -12.40 21.05 -3.63
N PHE A 367 -12.19 20.08 -2.74
CA PHE A 367 -11.89 18.69 -3.14
C PHE A 367 -13.19 17.95 -3.48
N ASP A 368 -13.10 17.06 -4.46
CA ASP A 368 -14.12 16.05 -4.73
C ASP A 368 -13.99 14.90 -3.72
N TRP A 369 -14.98 14.75 -2.84
CA TRP A 369 -15.04 13.70 -1.81
C TRP A 369 -15.72 12.47 -2.37
N ARG A 370 -14.98 11.37 -2.47
CA ARG A 370 -15.39 10.19 -3.22
C ARG A 370 -15.71 8.96 -2.36
N ASP A 371 -16.22 7.92 -3.01
CA ASP A 371 -16.43 6.61 -2.43
C ASP A 371 -15.14 5.76 -2.44
N PRO A 372 -15.03 4.75 -1.55
CA PRO A 372 -13.82 3.96 -1.39
C PRO A 372 -13.48 3.10 -2.61
N GLY A 373 -12.20 3.02 -2.96
CA GLY A 373 -11.68 2.18 -4.03
C GLY A 373 -10.26 2.56 -4.41
N CYS A 374 -9.63 1.79 -5.30
CA CYS A 374 -8.29 2.10 -5.79
C CYS A 374 -8.26 3.37 -6.66
N SER A 375 -9.34 3.65 -7.39
CA SER A 375 -9.50 4.87 -8.21
C SER A 375 -8.35 5.06 -9.20
N MET A 376 -7.48 6.04 -8.98
CA MET A 376 -6.36 6.39 -9.87
C MET A 376 -5.04 5.73 -9.48
N CYS A 377 -5.11 4.69 -8.67
CA CYS A 377 -3.93 3.95 -8.23
C CYS A 377 -3.20 3.24 -9.38
#